data_ebb19e4569f93f7effd60803e05e4c5b
#
_entry.id   ebb19e4569f93f7effd60803e05e4c5b
#
_cell.length_a   1.000
_cell.length_b   1.000
_cell.length_c   1.000
_cell.angle_alpha   90.00
_cell.angle_beta   90.00
_cell.angle_gamma   90.00
#
_symmetry.space_group_name_H-M   'P 1'
#
loop_
_entity.id
_entity.type
_entity.pdbx_description
1 polymer ?
#
loop_
_entity_poly.entity_id
_entity_poly.type
_entity_poly.pdbx_seq_one_letter_code
_entity_poly.pdbx_strand_id
1 'polypeptide(L)'
;MHFLPDVYVTCEVCKGKRYGRETLEVRYKGLNIAEVLALSVEQARELFAAHPKIARILDTLIAVGLGYVHLGQPATTLSGGEAQRIKLSRELARRATGATLYILDEPTTGLHFDDVRKLLTVLHTLVDRGNTVVVIEHHLDVIKTADWLIDLGPEGGDAGGEIIAEGTPEDVVACEKSYTGQFLKSRLDGSA
;
A
#
# COMPACT_ATOMS: atom_id res chain seq x y z
N MET A 1 -27.86 -9.11 -8.29
CA MET A 1 -26.77 -9.27 -7.29
C MET A 1 -26.22 -10.68 -7.46
N HIS A 2 -25.01 -10.85 -7.98
CA HIS A 2 -24.33 -12.14 -8.08
C HIS A 2 -23.39 -12.25 -6.89
N PHE A 3 -23.81 -12.95 -5.84
CA PHE A 3 -23.00 -13.20 -4.63
C PHE A 3 -22.17 -14.49 -4.69
N LEU A 4 -22.06 -15.10 -5.87
CA LEU A 4 -21.22 -16.28 -6.03
C LEU A 4 -19.81 -15.81 -6.42
N PRO A 5 -18.76 -16.23 -5.71
CA PRO A 5 -17.40 -15.94 -6.09
C PRO A 5 -17.09 -16.55 -7.47
N ASP A 6 -16.36 -15.82 -8.29
CA ASP A 6 -15.89 -16.32 -9.59
C ASP A 6 -15.05 -17.58 -9.37
N VAL A 7 -15.45 -18.69 -10.03
CA VAL A 7 -14.71 -19.95 -9.97
C VAL A 7 -13.73 -19.97 -11.15
N TYR A 8 -12.45 -19.92 -10.87
CA TYR A 8 -11.41 -20.04 -11.88
C TYR A 8 -11.07 -21.52 -12.13
N VAL A 9 -11.36 -21.98 -13.33
CA VAL A 9 -10.97 -23.33 -13.77
C VAL A 9 -9.73 -23.23 -14.64
N THR A 10 -8.74 -24.08 -14.39
CA THR A 10 -7.50 -24.09 -15.17
C THR A 10 -7.81 -24.51 -16.61
N CYS A 11 -7.41 -23.69 -17.57
CA CYS A 11 -7.58 -23.99 -19.00
C CYS A 11 -6.78 -25.24 -19.37
N GLU A 12 -7.42 -26.22 -19.97
CA GLU A 12 -6.77 -27.48 -20.38
C GLU A 12 -5.73 -27.30 -21.49
N VAL A 13 -5.89 -26.27 -22.34
CA VAL A 13 -4.98 -26.00 -23.46
C VAL A 13 -3.70 -25.34 -22.97
N CYS A 14 -3.79 -24.22 -22.25
CA CYS A 14 -2.59 -23.49 -21.81
C CYS A 14 -2.13 -23.90 -20.40
N LYS A 15 -2.88 -24.72 -19.67
CA LYS A 15 -2.57 -25.22 -18.31
C LYS A 15 -2.18 -24.06 -17.35
N GLY A 16 -2.92 -22.96 -17.41
CA GLY A 16 -2.68 -21.78 -16.59
C GLY A 16 -1.60 -20.82 -17.11
N LYS A 17 -0.91 -21.14 -18.19
CA LYS A 17 0.18 -20.30 -18.74
C LYS A 17 -0.31 -19.05 -19.48
N ARG A 18 -1.61 -18.90 -19.74
CA ARG A 18 -2.29 -17.79 -20.42
C ARG A 18 -1.95 -17.62 -21.92
N TYR A 19 -0.85 -18.18 -22.41
CA TYR A 19 -0.33 -18.01 -23.76
C TYR A 19 -0.24 -19.33 -24.51
N GLY A 20 -0.35 -19.27 -25.82
CA GLY A 20 -0.16 -20.41 -26.73
C GLY A 20 1.31 -20.83 -26.85
N ARG A 21 1.55 -22.00 -27.40
CA ARG A 21 2.88 -22.63 -27.53
C ARG A 21 3.87 -21.71 -28.24
N GLU A 22 3.49 -21.15 -29.39
CA GLU A 22 4.35 -20.27 -30.20
C GLU A 22 4.81 -19.04 -29.44
N THR A 23 3.89 -18.39 -28.67
CA THR A 23 4.24 -17.25 -27.83
C THR A 23 5.23 -17.63 -26.72
N LEU A 24 5.11 -18.86 -26.18
CA LEU A 24 6.00 -19.34 -25.11
C LEU A 24 7.39 -19.76 -25.63
N GLU A 25 7.59 -19.86 -26.92
CA GLU A 25 8.92 -20.08 -27.53
C GLU A 25 9.79 -18.82 -27.52
N VAL A 26 9.15 -17.62 -27.49
CA VAL A 26 9.87 -16.35 -27.39
C VAL A 26 10.44 -16.17 -25.98
N ARG A 27 11.75 -15.87 -25.89
CA ARG A 27 12.46 -15.75 -24.63
C ARG A 27 13.19 -14.42 -24.52
N TYR A 28 13.13 -13.82 -23.33
CA TYR A 28 13.94 -12.69 -22.93
C TYR A 28 14.81 -13.11 -21.75
N LYS A 29 16.14 -13.01 -21.89
CA LYS A 29 17.11 -13.49 -20.89
C LYS A 29 16.81 -14.93 -20.39
N GLY A 30 16.40 -15.80 -21.30
CA GLY A 30 16.10 -17.20 -20.99
C GLY A 30 14.69 -17.48 -20.50
N LEU A 31 13.89 -16.49 -20.16
CA LEU A 31 12.53 -16.62 -19.64
C LEU A 31 11.49 -16.31 -20.71
N ASN A 32 10.43 -17.13 -20.81
CA ASN A 32 9.25 -16.82 -21.61
C ASN A 32 8.26 -15.95 -20.81
N ILE A 33 7.21 -15.44 -21.47
CA ILE A 33 6.27 -14.52 -20.85
C ILE A 33 5.52 -15.14 -19.64
N ALA A 34 5.22 -16.42 -19.63
CA ALA A 34 4.57 -17.07 -18.49
C ALA A 34 5.52 -17.16 -17.28
N GLU A 35 6.80 -17.44 -17.55
CA GLU A 35 7.86 -17.44 -16.52
C GLU A 35 8.11 -16.02 -15.98
N VAL A 36 8.10 -15.00 -16.85
CA VAL A 36 8.18 -13.59 -16.44
C VAL A 36 7.00 -13.19 -15.55
N LEU A 37 5.78 -13.60 -15.89
CA LEU A 37 4.60 -13.31 -15.08
C LEU A 37 4.58 -14.05 -13.72
N ALA A 38 5.34 -15.12 -13.59
CA ALA A 38 5.52 -15.84 -12.34
C ALA A 38 6.57 -15.20 -11.40
N LEU A 39 7.35 -14.24 -11.88
CA LEU A 39 8.31 -13.51 -11.05
C LEU A 39 7.59 -12.59 -10.07
N SER A 40 8.17 -12.44 -8.88
CA SER A 40 7.82 -11.34 -7.99
C SER A 40 8.25 -9.98 -8.58
N VAL A 41 7.70 -8.90 -8.08
CA VAL A 41 8.07 -7.53 -8.49
C VAL A 41 9.58 -7.31 -8.28
N GLU A 42 10.17 -7.79 -7.18
CA GLU A 42 11.60 -7.70 -6.90
C GLU A 42 12.44 -8.45 -7.93
N GLN A 43 12.10 -9.71 -8.21
CA GLN A 43 12.78 -10.51 -9.21
C GLN A 43 12.66 -9.89 -10.62
N ALA A 44 11.47 -9.39 -10.95
CA ALA A 44 11.25 -8.70 -12.22
C ALA A 44 12.07 -7.40 -12.31
N ARG A 45 12.25 -6.68 -11.19
CA ARG A 45 13.08 -5.47 -11.13
C ARG A 45 14.53 -5.78 -11.52
N GLU A 46 15.09 -6.89 -11.07
CA GLU A 46 16.44 -7.36 -11.45
C GLU A 46 16.48 -7.74 -12.93
N LEU A 47 15.51 -8.51 -13.41
CA LEU A 47 15.41 -8.93 -14.81
C LEU A 47 15.40 -7.73 -15.76
N PHE A 48 14.62 -6.69 -15.42
CA PHE A 48 14.40 -5.50 -16.25
C PHE A 48 15.29 -4.30 -15.86
N ALA A 49 16.39 -4.52 -15.15
CA ALA A 49 17.30 -3.45 -14.71
C ALA A 49 17.78 -2.54 -15.87
N ALA A 50 17.99 -3.09 -17.06
CA ALA A 50 18.41 -2.34 -18.26
C ALA A 50 17.27 -1.55 -18.94
N HIS A 51 16.02 -1.64 -18.44
CA HIS A 51 14.85 -0.98 -19.02
C HIS A 51 14.28 0.09 -18.07
N PRO A 52 14.77 1.35 -18.11
CA PRO A 52 14.46 2.38 -17.09
C PRO A 52 12.96 2.63 -16.89
N LYS A 53 12.16 2.55 -17.96
CA LYS A 53 10.70 2.77 -17.88
C LYS A 53 10.01 1.66 -17.08
N ILE A 54 10.42 0.41 -17.26
CA ILE A 54 9.87 -0.75 -16.53
C ILE A 54 10.40 -0.72 -15.09
N ALA A 55 11.72 -0.56 -14.94
CA ALA A 55 12.39 -0.50 -13.65
C ALA A 55 11.74 0.53 -12.72
N ARG A 56 11.45 1.75 -13.21
CA ARG A 56 10.82 2.81 -12.44
C ARG A 56 9.42 2.41 -11.90
N ILE A 57 8.61 1.71 -12.70
CA ILE A 57 7.30 1.23 -12.25
C ILE A 57 7.45 0.16 -11.17
N LEU A 58 8.39 -0.77 -11.35
CA LEU A 58 8.68 -1.81 -10.36
C LEU A 58 9.25 -1.21 -9.07
N ASP A 59 10.12 -0.20 -9.16
CA ASP A 59 10.63 0.54 -8.01
C ASP A 59 9.50 1.20 -7.20
N THR A 60 8.46 1.77 -7.86
CA THR A 60 7.30 2.32 -7.13
C THR A 60 6.46 1.25 -6.44
N LEU A 61 6.34 0.05 -7.01
CA LEU A 61 5.66 -1.08 -6.37
C LEU A 61 6.44 -1.58 -5.15
N ILE A 62 7.77 -1.68 -5.25
CA ILE A 62 8.64 -2.05 -4.13
C ILE A 62 8.55 -1.01 -3.00
N ALA A 63 8.54 0.28 -3.37
CA ALA A 63 8.46 1.38 -2.40
C ALA A 63 7.17 1.36 -1.56
N VAL A 64 6.07 0.82 -2.09
CA VAL A 64 4.81 0.66 -1.34
C VAL A 64 4.68 -0.74 -0.68
N GLY A 65 5.78 -1.51 -0.57
CA GLY A 65 5.78 -2.82 0.10
C GLY A 65 5.13 -3.94 -0.71
N LEU A 66 5.11 -3.85 -2.05
CA LEU A 66 4.54 -4.88 -2.93
C LEU A 66 5.61 -5.69 -3.67
N GLY A 67 6.84 -5.72 -3.17
CA GLY A 67 7.95 -6.43 -3.79
C GLY A 67 7.72 -7.93 -3.97
N TYR A 68 6.96 -8.55 -3.07
CA TYR A 68 6.64 -9.98 -3.07
C TYR A 68 5.52 -10.38 -4.03
N VAL A 69 4.70 -9.43 -4.48
CA VAL A 69 3.55 -9.70 -5.37
C VAL A 69 4.04 -10.15 -6.73
N HIS A 70 3.39 -11.17 -7.31
CA HIS A 70 3.77 -11.67 -8.63
C HIS A 70 3.18 -10.81 -9.75
N LEU A 71 3.94 -10.57 -10.83
CA LEU A 71 3.49 -9.76 -11.97
C LEU A 71 2.18 -10.28 -12.59
N GLY A 72 2.01 -11.59 -12.62
CA GLY A 72 0.83 -12.25 -13.16
C GLY A 72 -0.28 -12.51 -12.14
N GLN A 73 -0.21 -11.98 -10.93
CA GLN A 73 -1.24 -12.23 -9.91
C GLN A 73 -2.59 -11.65 -10.33
N PRO A 74 -3.68 -12.44 -10.29
CA PRO A 74 -5.02 -11.93 -10.58
C PRO A 74 -5.45 -10.87 -9.56
N ALA A 75 -6.09 -9.81 -10.01
CA ALA A 75 -6.54 -8.72 -9.13
C ALA A 75 -7.52 -9.21 -8.03
N THR A 76 -8.28 -10.26 -8.31
CA THR A 76 -9.24 -10.89 -7.37
C THR A 76 -8.56 -11.63 -6.21
N THR A 77 -7.26 -11.90 -6.29
CA THR A 77 -6.47 -12.55 -5.23
C THR A 77 -5.72 -11.57 -4.36
N LEU A 78 -5.81 -10.28 -4.68
CA LEU A 78 -5.19 -9.21 -3.89
C LEU A 78 -6.08 -8.89 -2.68
N SER A 79 -5.44 -8.66 -1.54
CA SER A 79 -6.12 -8.07 -0.38
C SER A 79 -6.53 -6.61 -0.66
N GLY A 80 -7.46 -6.08 0.13
CA GLY A 80 -7.88 -4.68 0.01
C GLY A 80 -6.69 -3.71 0.13
N GLY A 81 -5.80 -3.94 1.08
CA GLY A 81 -4.59 -3.14 1.27
C GLY A 81 -3.61 -3.24 0.10
N GLU A 82 -3.40 -4.43 -0.49
CA GLU A 82 -2.56 -4.59 -1.69
C GLU A 82 -3.13 -3.84 -2.88
N ALA A 83 -4.45 -3.96 -3.13
CA ALA A 83 -5.11 -3.25 -4.22
C ALA A 83 -5.01 -1.72 -4.05
N GLN A 84 -5.12 -1.22 -2.82
CA GLN A 84 -4.96 0.19 -2.49
C GLN A 84 -3.52 0.66 -2.75
N ARG A 85 -2.51 -0.10 -2.32
CA ARG A 85 -1.10 0.22 -2.56
C ARG A 85 -0.72 0.17 -4.04
N ILE A 86 -1.33 -0.71 -4.85
CA ILE A 86 -1.16 -0.69 -6.31
C ILE A 86 -1.68 0.64 -6.90
N LYS A 87 -2.85 1.12 -6.44
CA LYS A 87 -3.35 2.45 -6.86
C LYS A 87 -2.38 3.55 -6.45
N LEU A 88 -1.88 3.52 -5.21
CA LEU A 88 -0.91 4.48 -4.70
C LEU A 88 0.40 4.48 -5.52
N SER A 89 0.96 3.30 -5.84
CA SER A 89 2.17 3.20 -6.67
C SER A 89 1.97 3.82 -8.05
N ARG A 90 0.77 3.69 -8.62
CA ARG A 90 0.42 4.30 -9.91
C ARG A 90 0.40 5.82 -9.83
N GLU A 91 -0.11 6.40 -8.74
CA GLU A 91 -0.10 7.85 -8.52
C GLU A 91 1.32 8.37 -8.30
N LEU A 92 2.16 7.64 -7.57
CA LEU A 92 3.58 7.96 -7.38
C LEU A 92 4.37 7.99 -8.70
N ALA A 93 4.03 7.09 -9.63
CA ALA A 93 4.67 7.05 -10.94
C ALA A 93 4.29 8.24 -11.83
N ARG A 94 3.22 8.99 -11.51
CA ARG A 94 2.78 10.18 -12.24
C ARG A 94 3.60 11.41 -11.85
N ARG A 95 3.56 12.42 -12.72
CA ARG A 95 4.12 13.74 -12.42
C ARG A 95 3.22 14.42 -11.38
N ALA A 96 3.82 14.83 -10.26
CA ALA A 96 3.08 15.53 -9.21
C ALA A 96 2.54 16.87 -9.72
N THR A 97 1.28 17.18 -9.40
CA THR A 97 0.63 18.48 -9.68
C THR A 97 0.66 19.39 -8.46
N GLY A 98 0.91 18.85 -7.25
CA GLY A 98 0.98 19.60 -5.99
C GLY A 98 -0.38 20.09 -5.47
N ALA A 99 -1.49 19.51 -5.94
CA ALA A 99 -2.84 19.91 -5.54
C ALA A 99 -3.80 18.71 -5.47
N THR A 100 -3.31 17.54 -5.08
CA THR A 100 -4.11 16.31 -4.96
C THR A 100 -4.39 16.00 -3.50
N LEU A 101 -5.65 15.65 -3.20
CA LEU A 101 -6.06 15.06 -1.93
C LEU A 101 -6.07 13.53 -2.07
N TYR A 102 -5.27 12.84 -1.27
CA TYR A 102 -5.26 11.39 -1.14
C TYR A 102 -6.00 11.01 0.13
N ILE A 103 -6.95 10.10 0.04
CA ILE A 103 -7.64 9.52 1.19
C ILE A 103 -7.35 8.02 1.19
N LEU A 104 -6.72 7.55 2.25
CA LEU A 104 -6.27 6.17 2.43
C LEU A 104 -6.95 5.59 3.67
N ASP A 105 -7.53 4.40 3.49
CA ASP A 105 -8.22 3.67 4.55
C ASP A 105 -7.39 2.43 4.92
N GLU A 106 -6.87 2.40 6.14
CA GLU A 106 -6.02 1.34 6.70
C GLU A 106 -4.92 0.86 5.73
N PRO A 107 -4.08 1.74 5.17
CA PRO A 107 -3.10 1.35 4.15
C PRO A 107 -2.00 0.43 4.69
N THR A 108 -1.85 0.29 6.01
CA THR A 108 -0.86 -0.59 6.64
C THR A 108 -1.36 -2.01 6.84
N THR A 109 -2.63 -2.31 6.54
CA THR A 109 -3.18 -3.64 6.73
C THR A 109 -2.38 -4.72 5.99
N GLY A 110 -1.91 -5.73 6.74
CA GLY A 110 -1.12 -6.85 6.23
C GLY A 110 0.33 -6.51 5.90
N LEU A 111 0.84 -5.36 6.33
CA LEU A 111 2.25 -4.98 6.18
C LEU A 111 3.11 -5.44 7.37
N HIS A 112 4.34 -5.87 7.06
CA HIS A 112 5.40 -6.02 8.04
C HIS A 112 5.96 -4.64 8.43
N PHE A 113 6.60 -4.51 9.60
CA PHE A 113 7.15 -3.24 10.11
C PHE A 113 8.04 -2.49 9.12
N ASP A 114 8.89 -3.19 8.38
CA ASP A 114 9.77 -2.58 7.38
C ASP A 114 8.99 -2.01 6.18
N ASP A 115 7.88 -2.64 5.81
CA ASP A 115 7.04 -2.18 4.71
C ASP A 115 6.16 -0.99 5.15
N VAL A 116 5.74 -0.93 6.43
CA VAL A 116 5.11 0.27 7.01
C VAL A 116 6.05 1.47 6.89
N ARG A 117 7.34 1.29 7.22
CA ARG A 117 8.34 2.36 7.11
C ARG A 117 8.52 2.85 5.67
N LYS A 118 8.57 1.92 4.69
CA LYS A 118 8.62 2.27 3.27
C LYS A 118 7.38 3.04 2.85
N LEU A 119 6.19 2.58 3.26
CA LEU A 119 4.93 3.25 2.96
C LEU A 119 4.93 4.68 3.52
N LEU A 120 5.34 4.89 4.78
CA LEU A 120 5.44 6.21 5.39
C LEU A 120 6.36 7.13 4.60
N THR A 121 7.53 6.66 4.18
CA THR A 121 8.44 7.44 3.32
C THR A 121 7.76 7.91 2.03
N VAL A 122 6.94 7.05 1.46
CA VAL A 122 6.15 7.37 0.26
C VAL A 122 5.09 8.43 0.54
N LEU A 123 4.34 8.29 1.65
CA LEU A 123 3.29 9.25 2.02
C LEU A 123 3.88 10.64 2.30
N HIS A 124 4.99 10.71 3.04
CA HIS A 124 5.71 11.96 3.27
C HIS A 124 6.21 12.58 1.95
N THR A 125 6.73 11.76 1.03
CA THR A 125 7.14 12.26 -0.30
C THR A 125 5.96 12.88 -1.07
N LEU A 126 4.74 12.37 -0.91
CA LEU A 126 3.54 12.98 -1.52
C LEU A 126 3.22 14.34 -0.89
N VAL A 127 3.30 14.44 0.44
CA VAL A 127 3.10 15.69 1.19
C VAL A 127 4.15 16.73 0.81
N ASP A 128 5.43 16.35 0.78
CA ASP A 128 6.56 17.22 0.39
C ASP A 128 6.41 17.79 -1.03
N ARG A 129 5.67 17.09 -1.90
CA ARG A 129 5.32 17.56 -3.24
C ARG A 129 4.13 18.50 -3.29
N GLY A 130 3.61 18.95 -2.14
CA GLY A 130 2.50 19.88 -1.99
C GLY A 130 1.11 19.24 -2.04
N ASN A 131 0.99 17.92 -1.89
CA ASN A 131 -0.29 17.25 -1.81
C ASN A 131 -0.78 17.17 -0.36
N THR A 132 -2.07 16.88 -0.19
CA THR A 132 -2.67 16.57 1.11
C THR A 132 -2.94 15.06 1.19
N VAL A 133 -2.54 14.44 2.29
CA VAL A 133 -2.77 13.01 2.55
C VAL A 133 -3.58 12.86 3.83
N VAL A 134 -4.76 12.27 3.72
CA VAL A 134 -5.61 11.90 4.87
C VAL A 134 -5.55 10.38 5.00
N VAL A 135 -5.20 9.90 6.19
CA VAL A 135 -5.06 8.46 6.47
C VAL A 135 -5.98 8.10 7.62
N ILE A 136 -6.84 7.11 7.41
CA ILE A 136 -7.62 6.48 8.47
C ILE A 136 -6.79 5.31 8.96
N GLU A 137 -6.33 5.37 10.22
CA GLU A 137 -5.40 4.38 10.76
C GLU A 137 -5.54 4.21 12.27
N HIS A 138 -5.13 3.02 12.73
CA HIS A 138 -5.01 2.68 14.15
C HIS A 138 -3.57 2.24 14.51
N HIS A 139 -2.67 2.21 13.54
CA HIS A 139 -1.26 1.83 13.74
C HIS A 139 -0.46 2.99 14.33
N LEU A 140 -0.01 2.86 15.58
CA LEU A 140 0.63 3.95 16.34
C LEU A 140 1.89 4.51 15.67
N ASP A 141 2.65 3.68 14.95
CA ASP A 141 3.84 4.16 14.22
C ASP A 141 3.49 5.03 13.02
N VAL A 142 2.27 4.94 12.48
CA VAL A 142 1.75 5.86 11.48
C VAL A 142 1.23 7.12 12.16
N ILE A 143 0.40 6.96 13.19
CA ILE A 143 -0.23 8.06 13.92
C ILE A 143 0.80 9.05 14.46
N LYS A 144 1.90 8.56 15.04
CA LYS A 144 2.96 9.43 15.60
C LYS A 144 3.70 10.27 14.54
N THR A 145 3.59 9.94 13.26
CA THR A 145 4.27 10.67 12.16
C THR A 145 3.38 11.66 11.44
N ALA A 146 2.11 11.78 11.86
CA ALA A 146 1.17 12.71 11.28
C ALA A 146 1.48 14.16 11.67
N ASP A 147 1.23 15.11 10.77
CA ASP A 147 1.31 16.54 11.06
C ASP A 147 0.11 17.00 11.89
N TRP A 148 -1.05 16.35 11.70
CA TRP A 148 -2.30 16.65 12.37
C TRP A 148 -3.13 15.40 12.59
N LEU A 149 -3.71 15.24 13.76
CA LEU A 149 -4.59 14.15 14.13
C LEU A 149 -6.01 14.66 14.38
N ILE A 150 -6.99 13.84 14.04
CA ILE A 150 -8.39 13.98 14.43
C ILE A 150 -8.79 12.67 15.09
N ASP A 151 -8.92 12.68 16.41
CA ASP A 151 -9.28 11.50 17.20
C ASP A 151 -10.78 11.43 17.42
N LEU A 152 -11.39 10.35 16.96
CA LEU A 152 -12.83 10.11 17.03
C LEU A 152 -13.14 9.08 18.13
N GLY A 153 -14.13 9.37 18.96
CA GLY A 153 -14.53 8.44 20.02
C GLY A 153 -15.71 8.96 20.84
N PRO A 154 -15.82 8.56 22.14
CA PRO A 154 -15.01 7.52 22.81
C PRO A 154 -15.39 6.10 22.38
N GLU A 155 -16.64 5.89 21.96
CA GLU A 155 -17.23 4.63 21.57
C GLU A 155 -17.39 4.54 20.02
N GLY A 156 -17.84 3.39 19.52
CA GLY A 156 -18.26 3.20 18.14
C GLY A 156 -19.79 3.25 17.98
N GLY A 157 -20.28 3.36 16.74
CA GLY A 157 -21.71 3.37 16.43
C GLY A 157 -22.44 4.62 16.94
N ASP A 158 -23.68 4.45 17.39
CA ASP A 158 -24.57 5.56 17.80
C ASP A 158 -24.08 6.34 19.04
N ALA A 159 -23.17 5.74 19.84
CA ALA A 159 -22.61 6.36 21.06
C ALA A 159 -21.22 6.96 20.82
N GLY A 160 -20.74 7.02 19.58
CA GLY A 160 -19.40 7.48 19.22
C GLY A 160 -19.40 8.45 18.06
N GLY A 161 -18.21 8.65 17.49
CA GLY A 161 -18.04 9.50 16.33
C GLY A 161 -17.93 11.00 16.65
N GLU A 162 -17.75 11.35 17.92
CA GLU A 162 -17.44 12.73 18.33
C GLU A 162 -15.92 12.97 18.21
N ILE A 163 -15.54 14.20 17.89
CA ILE A 163 -14.13 14.61 17.93
C ILE A 163 -13.74 14.75 19.41
N ILE A 164 -12.87 13.85 19.89
CA ILE A 164 -12.36 13.85 21.26
C ILE A 164 -11.15 14.76 21.40
N ALA A 165 -10.27 14.75 20.40
CA ALA A 165 -9.09 15.60 20.34
C ALA A 165 -8.73 15.87 18.88
N GLU A 166 -8.15 17.03 18.63
CA GLU A 166 -7.53 17.39 17.35
C GLU A 166 -6.26 18.21 17.60
N GLY A 167 -5.27 18.07 16.75
CA GLY A 167 -3.99 18.76 16.87
C GLY A 167 -2.82 17.92 16.44
N THR A 168 -1.63 18.34 16.85
CA THR A 168 -0.41 17.53 16.67
C THR A 168 -0.48 16.24 17.51
N PRO A 169 0.36 15.23 17.23
CA PRO A 169 0.45 14.05 18.10
C PRO A 169 0.65 14.39 19.58
N GLU A 170 1.44 15.43 19.88
CA GLU A 170 1.70 15.91 21.23
C GLU A 170 0.45 16.51 21.87
N ASP A 171 -0.36 17.26 21.12
CA ASP A 171 -1.62 17.83 21.59
C ASP A 171 -2.62 16.73 21.96
N VAL A 172 -2.70 15.68 21.13
CA VAL A 172 -3.57 14.52 21.36
C VAL A 172 -3.11 13.73 22.60
N VAL A 173 -1.79 13.58 22.81
CA VAL A 173 -1.23 12.94 24.02
C VAL A 173 -1.56 13.74 25.27
N ALA A 174 -1.65 15.07 25.21
CA ALA A 174 -2.02 15.92 26.34
C ALA A 174 -3.52 15.85 26.70
N CYS A 175 -4.37 15.30 25.82
CA CYS A 175 -5.79 15.15 26.06
C CYS A 175 -6.08 13.87 26.86
N GLU A 176 -6.44 14.00 28.15
CA GLU A 176 -6.72 12.87 29.04
C GLU A 176 -7.88 11.97 28.56
N LYS A 177 -8.81 12.53 27.78
CA LYS A 177 -9.97 11.79 27.24
C LYS A 177 -9.63 10.95 26.01
N SER A 178 -8.49 11.20 25.36
CA SER A 178 -8.06 10.48 24.16
C SER A 178 -7.43 9.15 24.52
N TYR A 179 -8.08 8.05 24.14
CA TYR A 179 -7.47 6.72 24.24
C TYR A 179 -6.26 6.62 23.31
N THR A 180 -6.36 7.15 22.10
CA THR A 180 -5.23 7.23 21.15
C THR A 180 -4.03 7.95 21.80
N GLY A 181 -4.26 9.09 22.46
CA GLY A 181 -3.24 9.84 23.17
C GLY A 181 -2.56 9.04 24.29
N GLN A 182 -3.34 8.28 25.07
CA GLN A 182 -2.78 7.44 26.14
C GLN A 182 -1.82 6.37 25.60
N PHE A 183 -2.17 5.70 24.50
CA PHE A 183 -1.29 4.71 23.87
C PHE A 183 -0.12 5.34 23.12
N LEU A 184 -0.31 6.52 22.53
CA LEU A 184 0.71 7.23 21.77
C LEU A 184 1.85 7.75 22.65
N LYS A 185 1.55 8.11 23.90
CA LYS A 185 2.51 8.69 24.87
C LYS A 185 3.78 7.86 24.97
N SER A 186 3.66 6.54 25.17
CA SER A 186 4.82 5.65 25.27
C SER A 186 5.67 5.58 24.01
N ARG A 187 5.06 5.85 22.84
CA ARG A 187 5.74 5.81 21.55
C ARG A 187 6.46 7.11 21.21
N LEU A 188 6.02 8.24 21.74
CA LEU A 188 6.69 9.53 21.58
C LEU A 188 7.85 9.70 22.56
N ASP A 189 7.71 9.19 23.80
CA ASP A 189 8.75 9.30 24.85
C ASP A 189 9.99 8.39 24.56
N GLY A 190 10.00 7.62 23.47
CA GLY A 190 11.13 6.76 23.09
C GLY A 190 11.39 5.58 24.03
N SER A 191 10.44 5.25 24.90
CA SER A 191 10.51 4.14 25.85
C SER A 191 9.81 2.88 25.29
N ALA A 192 10.38 2.28 24.23
CA ALA A 192 9.98 0.98 23.72
C ALA A 192 11.20 0.16 23.25
#